data_3b07ab402f96fb125d46857a0c8ed929
#
_entry.id   3b07ab402f96fb125d46857a0c8ed929
#
_cell.length_a   1.000
_cell.length_b   1.000
_cell.length_c   1.000
_cell.angle_alpha   90.00
_cell.angle_beta   90.00
_cell.angle_gamma   90.00
#
_symmetry.space_group_name_H-M   'P 1'
#
loop_
_entity.id
_entity.type
_entity.pdbx_description
1 polymer ?
#
loop_
_entity_poly.entity_id
_entity_poly.type
_entity_poly.pdbx_seq_one_letter_code
_entity_poly.pdbx_strand_id
1 'polypeptide(L)'
;MKRGLCVAGAMAVAFAGVINVTVLADDGNSGTAACKGLPTYGQLRAALVAATEPLGNQNDNGGFGLNMWGTVVNRDGVVCAVAFTGNDRGDQWPGSRVISAQKANTANAFSLPGLALSTANLYSAVQPGGSLFGLQESNPVNIDVAYGGNPKNNGQANDFMVGGRIGGVNVFGGGLALYGPGKVLLGAIGVSGDSSCADHNIAWKTRNTLNLDHVPGGVSGDAQRPDNIVYDITPQSGQMPGVSAKGWGHPECSAAATAIAKTLPIVQP
;
A
#
# COMPACT_ATOMS: atom_id res chain seq x y z
N MET A 1 -4.04 93.46 3.48
CA MET A 1 -2.79 92.72 3.31
C MET A 1 -2.85 91.42 4.15
N LYS A 2 -2.97 90.25 3.54
CA LYS A 2 -2.35 88.95 3.89
C LYS A 2 -3.08 87.87 3.10
N ARG A 3 -2.36 87.31 2.19
CA ARG A 3 -2.76 86.26 1.31
C ARG A 3 -2.86 84.93 2.09
N GLY A 4 -3.97 84.21 1.97
CA GLY A 4 -4.13 82.82 2.45
C GLY A 4 -4.10 81.88 1.30
N LEU A 5 -3.20 80.93 1.41
CA LEU A 5 -2.90 79.92 0.43
C LEU A 5 -3.87 78.73 0.59
N CYS A 6 -4.62 78.41 -0.47
CA CYS A 6 -5.41 77.19 -0.54
C CYS A 6 -4.53 76.02 -0.86
N VAL A 7 -4.50 74.99 0.00
CA VAL A 7 -3.86 73.68 -0.27
C VAL A 7 -4.97 72.72 -0.62
N ALA A 8 -4.97 72.24 -1.87
CA ALA A 8 -5.83 71.17 -2.33
C ALA A 8 -5.25 69.83 -1.87
N GLY A 9 -6.00 69.14 -1.01
CA GLY A 9 -5.64 67.77 -0.59
C GLY A 9 -6.19 66.75 -1.60
N ALA A 10 -5.31 66.03 -2.27
CA ALA A 10 -5.66 64.89 -3.09
C ALA A 10 -5.94 63.66 -2.21
N MET A 11 -7.17 63.13 -2.19
CA MET A 11 -7.52 61.88 -1.58
C MET A 11 -7.06 60.73 -2.51
N ALA A 12 -6.07 59.99 -2.07
CA ALA A 12 -5.67 58.70 -2.69
C ALA A 12 -6.58 57.60 -2.14
N VAL A 13 -7.43 57.04 -3.00
CA VAL A 13 -8.24 55.86 -2.69
C VAL A 13 -7.33 54.63 -2.92
N ALA A 14 -6.91 54.01 -1.83
CA ALA A 14 -6.21 52.72 -1.90
C ALA A 14 -7.23 51.60 -2.09
N PHE A 15 -7.23 50.99 -3.28
CA PHE A 15 -7.90 49.71 -3.51
C PHE A 15 -7.10 48.60 -2.82
N ALA A 16 -7.59 48.12 -1.67
CA ALA A 16 -7.11 46.87 -1.08
C ALA A 16 -7.69 45.70 -1.89
N GLY A 17 -6.90 45.18 -2.82
CA GLY A 17 -7.19 43.93 -3.49
C GLY A 17 -7.15 42.79 -2.46
N VAL A 18 -8.29 42.18 -2.20
CA VAL A 18 -8.37 40.92 -1.43
C VAL A 18 -7.78 39.82 -2.30
N ILE A 19 -6.52 39.45 -2.06
CA ILE A 19 -5.94 38.24 -2.64
C ILE A 19 -6.58 37.07 -1.88
N ASN A 20 -7.56 36.41 -2.49
CA ASN A 20 -8.02 35.10 -2.04
C ASN A 20 -6.87 34.09 -2.27
N VAL A 21 -6.06 33.89 -1.25
CA VAL A 21 -5.16 32.75 -1.18
C VAL A 21 -6.04 31.56 -0.88
N THR A 22 -6.39 30.80 -1.93
CA THR A 22 -6.89 29.43 -1.77
C THR A 22 -5.76 28.64 -1.14
N VAL A 23 -5.81 28.44 0.16
CA VAL A 23 -5.00 27.43 0.85
C VAL A 23 -5.52 26.09 0.31
N LEU A 24 -4.82 25.54 -0.71
CA LEU A 24 -4.98 24.14 -1.05
C LEU A 24 -4.60 23.39 0.22
N ALA A 25 -5.53 22.59 0.74
CA ALA A 25 -5.21 21.71 1.84
C ALA A 25 -4.03 20.86 1.39
N ASP A 26 -2.92 20.99 2.12
CA ASP A 26 -1.75 20.13 1.97
C ASP A 26 -2.19 18.74 2.43
N ASP A 27 -2.37 17.82 1.50
CA ASP A 27 -2.84 16.44 1.77
C ASP A 27 -1.79 15.59 2.46
N GLY A 28 -0.85 16.21 3.19
CA GLY A 28 0.08 15.53 4.09
C GLY A 28 1.16 14.66 3.41
N ASN A 29 1.18 14.62 2.08
CA ASN A 29 2.23 13.94 1.30
C ASN A 29 3.21 14.93 0.64
N SER A 30 3.17 16.20 1.02
CA SER A 30 4.02 17.26 0.48
C SER A 30 5.48 17.16 0.93
N GLY A 31 5.85 16.14 1.65
CA GLY A 31 7.10 16.16 2.41
C GLY A 31 8.33 15.62 1.71
N THR A 32 8.26 14.76 0.72
CA THR A 32 9.51 14.23 0.15
C THR A 32 9.45 14.10 -1.37
N ALA A 33 10.38 14.76 -2.04
CA ALA A 33 10.69 14.52 -3.45
C ALA A 33 10.86 13.00 -3.74
N ALA A 34 11.16 12.22 -2.71
CA ALA A 34 11.29 10.77 -2.72
C ALA A 34 9.98 10.02 -3.02
N CYS A 35 8.80 10.62 -2.76
CA CYS A 35 7.49 9.98 -2.97
C CYS A 35 6.78 10.47 -4.25
N LYS A 36 7.48 11.20 -5.09
CA LYS A 36 6.92 11.71 -6.36
C LYS A 36 6.42 10.57 -7.25
N GLY A 37 5.19 10.70 -7.75
CA GLY A 37 4.56 9.69 -8.61
C GLY A 37 3.90 8.53 -7.86
N LEU A 38 3.98 8.52 -6.53
CA LEU A 38 3.27 7.57 -5.68
C LEU A 38 1.98 8.19 -5.10
N PRO A 39 1.00 7.38 -4.68
CA PRO A 39 -0.25 7.87 -4.13
C PRO A 39 -0.05 8.72 -2.88
N THR A 40 -0.79 9.82 -2.79
CA THR A 40 -0.96 10.60 -1.57
C THR A 40 -1.76 9.80 -0.53
N TYR A 41 -1.77 10.26 0.72
CA TYR A 41 -2.62 9.71 1.77
C TYR A 41 -4.10 9.62 1.33
N GLY A 42 -4.64 10.71 0.79
CA GLY A 42 -6.04 10.75 0.36
C GLY A 42 -6.36 9.77 -0.78
N GLN A 43 -5.47 9.67 -1.76
CA GLN A 43 -5.61 8.72 -2.87
C GLN A 43 -5.51 7.26 -2.39
N LEU A 44 -4.53 6.95 -1.54
CA LEU A 44 -4.40 5.62 -0.95
C LEU A 44 -5.66 5.25 -0.17
N ARG A 45 -6.12 6.13 0.73
CA ARG A 45 -7.30 5.87 1.57
C ARG A 45 -8.55 5.65 0.73
N ALA A 46 -8.80 6.50 -0.26
CA ALA A 46 -9.97 6.38 -1.14
C ALA A 46 -9.97 5.07 -1.93
N ALA A 47 -8.83 4.70 -2.53
CA ALA A 47 -8.70 3.45 -3.27
C ALA A 47 -8.83 2.22 -2.37
N LEU A 48 -8.26 2.26 -1.16
CA LEU A 48 -8.33 1.17 -0.18
C LEU A 48 -9.77 0.97 0.31
N VAL A 49 -10.50 2.05 0.64
CA VAL A 49 -11.92 1.99 1.03
C VAL A 49 -12.75 1.35 -0.07
N ALA A 50 -12.61 1.84 -1.31
CA ALA A 50 -13.35 1.31 -2.46
C ALA A 50 -13.06 -0.20 -2.71
N ALA A 51 -11.83 -0.65 -2.46
CA ALA A 51 -11.44 -2.06 -2.62
C ALA A 51 -11.95 -2.96 -1.49
N THR A 52 -12.20 -2.40 -0.31
CA THR A 52 -12.61 -3.13 0.90
C THR A 52 -14.11 -3.24 1.03
N GLU A 53 -14.86 -2.22 0.55
CA GLU A 53 -16.32 -2.18 0.67
C GLU A 53 -17.02 -3.18 -0.28
N PRO A 54 -18.22 -3.66 0.08
CA PRO A 54 -18.91 -3.40 1.35
C PRO A 54 -18.36 -4.23 2.51
N LEU A 55 -18.24 -3.59 3.68
CA LEU A 55 -17.79 -4.26 4.91
C LEU A 55 -18.81 -5.31 5.36
N GLY A 56 -18.29 -6.36 6.03
CA GLY A 56 -19.11 -7.48 6.52
C GLY A 56 -19.56 -8.44 5.44
N ASN A 57 -19.25 -8.18 4.17
CA ASN A 57 -19.52 -9.12 3.09
C ASN A 57 -18.28 -10.00 2.81
N GLN A 58 -18.28 -11.20 3.37
CA GLN A 58 -17.21 -12.18 3.17
C GLN A 58 -17.00 -12.59 1.70
N ASN A 59 -18.02 -12.39 0.86
CA ASN A 59 -17.99 -12.84 -0.54
C ASN A 59 -17.20 -11.88 -1.45
N ASP A 60 -16.98 -10.63 -1.08
CA ASP A 60 -16.40 -9.64 -1.98
C ASP A 60 -14.87 -9.73 -2.09
N ASN A 61 -14.19 -10.15 -1.03
CA ASN A 61 -12.74 -10.37 -1.01
C ASN A 61 -12.35 -11.76 -0.50
N GLY A 62 -13.32 -12.54 -0.04
CA GLY A 62 -13.15 -13.93 0.37
C GLY A 62 -12.58 -14.14 1.77
N GLY A 63 -12.55 -13.07 2.59
CA GLY A 63 -12.10 -13.09 3.98
C GLY A 63 -13.25 -12.91 4.97
N PHE A 64 -12.97 -12.22 6.07
CA PHE A 64 -13.93 -11.92 7.13
C PHE A 64 -14.74 -10.63 6.89
N GLY A 65 -14.38 -9.83 5.88
CA GLY A 65 -15.02 -8.54 5.57
C GLY A 65 -14.63 -7.44 6.56
N LEU A 66 -13.37 -7.39 6.94
CA LEU A 66 -12.84 -6.45 7.95
C LEU A 66 -12.30 -5.16 7.34
N ASN A 67 -12.16 -4.15 8.20
CA ASN A 67 -11.42 -2.94 7.89
C ASN A 67 -9.92 -3.22 7.73
N MET A 68 -9.24 -2.41 6.91
CA MET A 68 -7.90 -2.66 6.43
C MET A 68 -6.93 -1.54 6.77
N TRP A 69 -5.65 -1.88 6.83
CA TRP A 69 -4.52 -0.96 6.75
C TRP A 69 -3.87 -1.06 5.37
N GLY A 70 -3.44 0.08 4.85
CA GLY A 70 -2.64 0.18 3.63
C GLY A 70 -1.43 1.06 3.84
N THR A 71 -0.28 0.63 3.28
CA THR A 71 0.98 1.39 3.30
C THR A 71 1.59 1.42 1.91
N VAL A 72 2.12 2.57 1.51
CA VAL A 72 2.90 2.73 0.27
C VAL A 72 4.33 3.08 0.61
N VAL A 73 5.29 2.42 -0.04
CA VAL A 73 6.72 2.73 0.04
C VAL A 73 7.29 3.05 -1.36
N ASN A 74 8.32 3.90 -1.41
CA ASN A 74 9.09 4.14 -2.63
C ASN A 74 10.18 3.09 -2.85
N ARG A 75 10.99 3.23 -3.91
CA ARG A 75 12.07 2.29 -4.24
C ARG A 75 13.19 2.22 -3.18
N ASP A 76 13.37 3.26 -2.38
CA ASP A 76 14.34 3.29 -1.28
C ASP A 76 13.79 2.71 0.03
N GLY A 77 12.53 2.20 0.00
CA GLY A 77 11.83 1.68 1.18
C GLY A 77 11.32 2.77 2.12
N VAL A 78 11.29 4.03 1.68
CA VAL A 78 10.72 5.14 2.44
C VAL A 78 9.20 5.05 2.41
N VAL A 79 8.55 5.09 3.56
CA VAL A 79 7.09 5.11 3.67
C VAL A 79 6.55 6.44 3.18
N CYS A 80 5.67 6.39 2.17
CA CYS A 80 5.08 7.57 1.55
C CYS A 80 3.67 7.88 2.06
N ALA A 81 2.90 6.86 2.39
CA ALA A 81 1.56 7.02 2.96
C ALA A 81 1.20 5.80 3.80
N VAL A 82 0.42 6.04 4.85
CA VAL A 82 -0.22 5.00 5.69
C VAL A 82 -1.67 5.40 5.91
N ALA A 83 -2.61 4.50 5.63
CA ALA A 83 -4.04 4.77 5.79
C ALA A 83 -4.78 3.55 6.35
N PHE A 84 -5.99 3.78 6.89
CA PHE A 84 -6.91 2.71 7.24
C PHE A 84 -8.32 3.01 6.70
N THR A 85 -9.19 1.99 6.62
CA THR A 85 -10.54 2.15 6.06
C THR A 85 -11.58 2.49 7.09
N GLY A 86 -11.41 2.10 8.35
CA GLY A 86 -12.35 2.40 9.44
C GLY A 86 -12.44 3.88 9.80
N ASN A 87 -13.20 4.18 10.84
CA ASN A 87 -13.34 5.54 11.38
C ASN A 87 -12.30 5.84 12.48
N ASP A 88 -11.84 4.80 13.15
CA ASP A 88 -10.77 4.86 14.15
C ASP A 88 -9.70 3.79 13.89
N ARG A 89 -8.48 4.03 14.37
CA ARG A 89 -7.37 3.07 14.24
C ARG A 89 -7.62 1.73 14.92
N GLY A 90 -8.61 1.65 15.80
CA GLY A 90 -9.03 0.43 16.48
C GLY A 90 -10.11 -0.36 15.76
N ASP A 91 -10.67 0.16 14.66
CA ASP A 91 -11.71 -0.53 13.86
C ASP A 91 -11.15 -1.66 12.99
N GLN A 92 -9.86 -1.75 12.87
CA GLN A 92 -9.09 -2.78 12.19
C GLN A 92 -7.99 -3.31 13.11
N TRP A 93 -7.48 -4.51 12.85
CA TRP A 93 -6.43 -5.11 13.69
C TRP A 93 -5.22 -4.18 13.84
N PRO A 94 -4.90 -3.70 15.07
CA PRO A 94 -3.82 -2.70 15.26
C PRO A 94 -2.44 -3.16 14.77
N GLY A 95 -2.14 -4.46 14.89
CA GLY A 95 -0.88 -5.03 14.40
C GLY A 95 -0.71 -4.94 12.88
N SER A 96 -1.82 -4.89 12.15
CA SER A 96 -1.81 -4.84 10.68
C SER A 96 -1.25 -3.52 10.12
N ARG A 97 -1.16 -2.45 10.93
CA ARG A 97 -0.46 -1.22 10.52
C ARG A 97 1.00 -1.51 10.15
N VAL A 98 1.74 -2.14 11.02
CA VAL A 98 3.16 -2.47 10.79
C VAL A 98 3.29 -3.59 9.76
N ILE A 99 2.39 -4.59 9.79
CA ILE A 99 2.38 -5.68 8.81
C ILE A 99 2.16 -5.15 7.39
N SER A 100 1.25 -4.18 7.18
CA SER A 100 1.06 -3.56 5.86
C SER A 100 2.34 -2.91 5.34
N ALA A 101 3.08 -2.22 6.21
CA ALA A 101 4.35 -1.60 5.86
C ALA A 101 5.45 -2.64 5.54
N GLN A 102 5.52 -3.74 6.29
CA GLN A 102 6.42 -4.86 5.98
C GLN A 102 6.08 -5.51 4.64
N LYS A 103 4.80 -5.73 4.33
CA LYS A 103 4.36 -6.26 3.03
C LYS A 103 4.76 -5.32 1.89
N ALA A 104 4.56 -4.01 2.05
CA ALA A 104 5.00 -3.02 1.07
C ALA A 104 6.52 -3.08 0.86
N ASN A 105 7.30 -3.07 1.96
CA ASN A 105 8.76 -3.17 1.91
C ASN A 105 9.21 -4.45 1.20
N THR A 106 8.59 -5.58 1.49
CA THR A 106 8.94 -6.88 0.89
C THR A 106 8.65 -6.91 -0.61
N ALA A 107 7.46 -6.50 -1.04
CA ALA A 107 7.12 -6.44 -2.46
C ALA A 107 8.05 -5.49 -3.23
N ASN A 108 8.44 -4.36 -2.61
CA ASN A 108 9.42 -3.43 -3.16
C ASN A 108 10.81 -4.06 -3.30
N ALA A 109 11.27 -4.78 -2.27
CA ALA A 109 12.61 -5.36 -2.22
C ALA A 109 12.81 -6.50 -3.22
N PHE A 110 11.75 -7.27 -3.50
CA PHE A 110 11.82 -8.46 -4.36
C PHE A 110 11.26 -8.25 -5.77
N SER A 111 10.84 -7.05 -6.13
CA SER A 111 10.41 -6.72 -7.49
C SER A 111 11.43 -5.88 -8.24
N LEU A 112 11.56 -6.12 -9.55
CA LEU A 112 12.51 -5.50 -10.46
C LEU A 112 11.76 -4.93 -11.68
N PRO A 113 12.39 -4.10 -12.51
CA PRO A 113 11.75 -3.54 -13.72
C PRO A 113 11.14 -4.58 -14.67
N GLY A 114 11.70 -5.80 -14.72
CA GLY A 114 11.21 -6.91 -15.57
C GLY A 114 10.51 -8.05 -14.82
N LEU A 115 10.42 -8.00 -13.50
CA LEU A 115 9.89 -9.10 -12.68
C LEU A 115 9.17 -8.56 -11.44
N ALA A 116 7.88 -8.76 -11.36
CA ALA A 116 7.08 -8.47 -10.18
C ALA A 116 6.87 -9.74 -9.35
N LEU A 117 7.10 -9.63 -8.04
CA LEU A 117 6.78 -10.66 -7.06
C LEU A 117 5.85 -10.06 -6.00
N SER A 118 4.67 -10.63 -5.85
CA SER A 118 3.85 -10.34 -4.67
C SER A 118 4.44 -11.01 -3.43
N THR A 119 4.08 -10.52 -2.25
CA THR A 119 4.48 -11.17 -1.00
C THR A 119 3.93 -12.59 -0.88
N ALA A 120 2.76 -12.87 -1.51
CA ALA A 120 2.20 -14.22 -1.59
C ALA A 120 3.11 -15.18 -2.37
N ASN A 121 3.81 -14.72 -3.41
CA ASN A 121 4.71 -15.57 -4.19
C ASN A 121 5.95 -16.01 -3.40
N LEU A 122 6.29 -15.35 -2.32
CA LEU A 122 7.45 -15.70 -1.48
C LEU A 122 7.11 -16.71 -0.37
N TYR A 123 5.83 -17.01 -0.14
CA TYR A 123 5.40 -17.84 0.98
C TYR A 123 6.10 -19.20 1.02
N SER A 124 6.05 -19.97 -0.06
CA SER A 124 6.64 -21.32 -0.10
C SER A 124 8.15 -21.31 0.07
N ALA A 125 8.85 -20.31 -0.47
CA ALA A 125 10.29 -20.22 -0.41
C ALA A 125 10.83 -20.04 1.01
N VAL A 126 10.06 -19.47 1.94
CA VAL A 126 10.48 -19.24 3.33
C VAL A 126 10.05 -20.33 4.31
N GLN A 127 9.30 -21.34 3.85
CA GLN A 127 8.90 -22.44 4.70
C GLN A 127 10.10 -23.35 5.05
N PRO A 128 10.03 -24.15 6.11
CA PRO A 128 11.08 -25.12 6.43
C PRO A 128 11.45 -25.98 5.21
N GLY A 129 12.74 -26.02 4.87
CA GLY A 129 13.26 -26.66 3.67
C GLY A 129 13.23 -25.81 2.40
N GLY A 130 12.61 -24.62 2.43
CA GLY A 130 12.63 -23.65 1.33
C GLY A 130 13.97 -22.91 1.21
N SER A 131 14.25 -22.38 0.00
CA SER A 131 15.54 -21.72 -0.33
C SER A 131 15.77 -20.40 0.41
N LEU A 132 14.70 -19.77 0.92
CA LEU A 132 14.73 -18.51 1.66
C LEU A 132 14.27 -18.68 3.12
N PHE A 133 14.35 -19.89 3.67
CA PHE A 133 14.04 -20.14 5.08
C PHE A 133 14.88 -19.23 6.00
N GLY A 134 14.24 -18.58 6.97
CA GLY A 134 14.87 -17.59 7.85
C GLY A 134 14.90 -16.16 7.33
N LEU A 135 14.36 -15.90 6.13
CA LEU A 135 14.33 -14.55 5.55
C LEU A 135 13.59 -13.54 6.44
N GLN A 136 12.45 -13.91 7.01
CA GLN A 136 11.65 -13.01 7.84
C GLN A 136 12.36 -12.69 9.16
N GLU A 137 13.01 -13.67 9.76
CA GLU A 137 13.72 -13.56 11.04
C GLU A 137 15.01 -12.77 10.92
N SER A 138 15.67 -12.83 9.76
CA SER A 138 16.94 -12.12 9.50
C SER A 138 16.74 -10.66 9.05
N ASN A 139 15.50 -10.24 8.86
CA ASN A 139 15.14 -8.88 8.40
C ASN A 139 14.13 -8.24 9.36
N PRO A 140 14.56 -7.80 10.56
CA PRO A 140 13.66 -7.17 11.53
C PRO A 140 13.21 -5.78 11.06
N VAL A 141 12.07 -5.32 11.58
CA VAL A 141 11.63 -3.94 11.41
C VAL A 141 12.51 -2.97 12.19
N ASN A 142 12.59 -1.74 11.71
CA ASN A 142 13.09 -0.63 12.52
C ASN A 142 12.00 -0.25 13.55
N ILE A 143 12.20 -0.63 14.79
CA ILE A 143 11.24 -0.46 15.87
C ILE A 143 10.97 1.01 16.20
N ASP A 144 11.96 1.88 16.05
CA ASP A 144 11.82 3.33 16.32
C ASP A 144 10.88 3.98 15.29
N VAL A 145 10.96 3.55 14.02
CA VAL A 145 10.06 4.01 12.96
C VAL A 145 8.68 3.36 13.09
N ALA A 146 8.63 2.04 13.35
CA ALA A 146 7.38 1.29 13.39
C ALA A 146 6.44 1.72 14.53
N TYR A 147 7.00 2.01 15.69
CA TYR A 147 6.25 2.25 16.93
C TYR A 147 6.50 3.61 17.56
N GLY A 148 7.25 4.48 16.88
CA GLY A 148 7.48 5.85 17.32
C GLY A 148 6.26 6.75 17.16
N GLY A 149 6.38 7.96 17.72
CA GLY A 149 5.39 9.02 17.57
C GLY A 149 4.14 8.88 18.46
N ASN A 150 3.12 9.69 18.15
CA ASN A 150 1.86 9.67 18.88
C ASN A 150 0.89 8.67 18.21
N PRO A 151 0.39 7.65 18.94
CA PRO A 151 -0.53 6.66 18.38
C PRO A 151 -1.84 7.23 17.80
N LYS A 152 -2.23 8.44 18.20
CA LYS A 152 -3.40 9.12 17.61
C LYS A 152 -3.20 9.46 16.12
N ASN A 153 -1.96 9.55 15.68
CA ASN A 153 -1.61 9.84 14.28
C ASN A 153 -1.49 8.58 13.42
N ASN A 154 -1.56 7.39 14.02
CA ASN A 154 -1.45 6.14 13.28
C ASN A 154 -2.51 6.06 12.18
N GLY A 155 -2.07 5.86 10.93
CA GLY A 155 -2.93 5.78 9.76
C GLY A 155 -3.56 7.11 9.33
N GLN A 156 -3.02 8.22 9.79
CA GLN A 156 -3.34 9.57 9.34
C GLN A 156 -2.25 10.11 8.40
N ALA A 157 -2.49 11.25 7.76
CA ALA A 157 -1.53 11.87 6.86
C ALA A 157 -0.16 12.16 7.52
N ASN A 158 -0.15 12.34 8.84
CA ASN A 158 1.05 12.57 9.66
C ASN A 158 1.45 11.33 10.50
N ASP A 159 1.14 10.13 10.01
CA ASP A 159 1.62 8.89 10.63
C ASP A 159 3.15 8.90 10.77
N PHE A 160 3.66 8.52 11.93
CA PHE A 160 5.10 8.61 12.24
C PHE A 160 5.98 7.76 11.32
N MET A 161 5.45 6.69 10.72
CA MET A 161 6.20 5.91 9.72
C MET A 161 6.50 6.71 8.44
N VAL A 162 5.69 7.71 8.10
CA VAL A 162 5.86 8.49 6.86
C VAL A 162 7.18 9.24 6.88
N GLY A 163 7.96 9.10 5.81
CA GLY A 163 9.32 9.63 5.70
C GLY A 163 10.41 8.71 6.28
N GLY A 164 10.03 7.69 7.05
CA GLY A 164 10.95 6.69 7.60
C GLY A 164 11.09 5.44 6.73
N ARG A 165 12.12 4.65 7.00
CA ARG A 165 12.32 3.31 6.42
C ARG A 165 11.99 2.28 7.46
N ILE A 166 10.91 1.51 7.22
CA ILE A 166 10.44 0.51 8.18
C ILE A 166 11.25 -0.78 8.14
N GLY A 167 11.74 -1.17 6.97
CA GLY A 167 12.38 -2.47 6.80
C GLY A 167 11.42 -3.64 7.04
N GLY A 168 11.96 -4.75 7.50
CA GLY A 168 11.20 -5.96 7.77
C GLY A 168 10.81 -6.74 6.52
N VAL A 169 10.42 -8.01 6.71
CA VAL A 169 9.91 -8.88 5.65
C VAL A 169 8.64 -9.57 6.15
N ASN A 170 7.60 -9.58 5.30
CA ASN A 170 6.39 -10.35 5.51
C ASN A 170 5.97 -10.99 4.19
N VAL A 171 5.72 -12.31 4.20
CA VAL A 171 5.51 -13.13 2.98
C VAL A 171 4.09 -13.67 2.83
N PHE A 172 3.14 -13.11 3.56
CA PHE A 172 1.72 -13.36 3.34
C PHE A 172 1.16 -12.47 2.23
N GLY A 173 0.06 -12.85 1.60
CA GLY A 173 -0.60 -12.06 0.59
C GLY A 173 -0.91 -10.64 1.04
N GLY A 174 -0.95 -9.69 0.11
CA GLY A 174 -1.27 -8.28 0.35
C GLY A 174 -0.17 -7.28 0.02
N GLY A 175 1.06 -7.72 -0.32
CA GLY A 175 2.11 -6.85 -0.83
C GLY A 175 2.25 -6.96 -2.35
N LEU A 176 2.22 -5.83 -3.06
CA LEU A 176 2.30 -5.74 -4.52
C LEU A 176 3.19 -4.57 -4.94
N ALA A 177 4.05 -4.79 -5.92
CA ALA A 177 4.82 -3.70 -6.52
C ALA A 177 3.93 -2.76 -7.34
N LEU A 178 4.26 -1.48 -7.35
CA LEU A 178 3.57 -0.43 -8.07
C LEU A 178 4.36 -0.05 -9.33
N TYR A 179 3.74 -0.28 -10.48
CA TYR A 179 4.30 0.05 -11.78
C TYR A 179 3.43 1.11 -12.46
N GLY A 180 4.03 2.23 -12.79
CA GLY A 180 3.41 3.28 -13.60
C GLY A 180 3.46 2.99 -15.10
N PRO A 181 2.92 3.91 -15.94
CA PRO A 181 2.96 3.80 -17.39
C PRO A 181 4.38 3.52 -17.91
N GLY A 182 4.45 2.66 -18.94
CA GLY A 182 5.73 2.20 -19.47
C GLY A 182 6.44 1.18 -18.57
N LYS A 183 5.73 0.58 -17.63
CA LYS A 183 6.22 -0.46 -16.71
C LYS A 183 7.33 0.03 -15.78
N VAL A 184 7.30 1.32 -15.46
CA VAL A 184 8.27 1.94 -14.54
C VAL A 184 7.95 1.55 -13.11
N LEU A 185 8.88 0.86 -12.46
CA LEU A 185 8.75 0.46 -11.05
C LEU A 185 8.96 1.67 -10.13
N LEU A 186 7.91 2.07 -9.42
CA LEU A 186 7.88 3.27 -8.56
C LEU A 186 8.07 2.97 -7.07
N GLY A 187 7.64 1.79 -6.64
CA GLY A 187 7.62 1.39 -5.24
C GLY A 187 6.69 0.20 -5.02
N ALA A 188 6.03 0.13 -3.88
CA ALA A 188 5.07 -0.94 -3.58
C ALA A 188 3.97 -0.50 -2.61
N ILE A 189 2.87 -1.25 -2.63
CA ILE A 189 1.78 -1.18 -1.66
C ILE A 189 1.76 -2.44 -0.80
N GLY A 190 1.41 -2.30 0.46
CA GLY A 190 1.06 -3.41 1.34
C GLY A 190 -0.28 -3.19 2.00
N VAL A 191 -1.11 -4.22 2.02
CA VAL A 191 -2.44 -4.23 2.61
C VAL A 191 -2.53 -5.34 3.64
N SER A 192 -3.13 -5.07 4.78
CA SER A 192 -3.28 -6.03 5.88
C SER A 192 -4.48 -5.66 6.74
N GLY A 193 -5.22 -6.66 7.22
CA GLY A 193 -6.38 -6.45 8.09
C GLY A 193 -7.38 -7.60 8.07
N ASP A 194 -7.21 -8.55 7.15
CA ASP A 194 -8.07 -9.72 7.00
C ASP A 194 -7.23 -11.00 6.81
N SER A 195 -7.79 -12.07 6.29
CA SER A 195 -7.01 -13.22 5.85
C SER A 195 -6.02 -12.82 4.76
N SER A 196 -4.86 -13.48 4.71
CA SER A 196 -3.80 -13.12 3.75
C SER A 196 -4.26 -13.17 2.27
N CYS A 197 -5.21 -14.06 1.95
CA CYS A 197 -5.78 -14.14 0.60
C CYS A 197 -6.72 -12.96 0.32
N ALA A 198 -7.53 -12.53 1.30
CA ALA A 198 -8.36 -11.33 1.17
C ALA A 198 -7.50 -10.07 1.11
N ASP A 199 -6.46 -9.97 1.95
CA ASP A 199 -5.47 -8.90 1.89
C ASP A 199 -4.89 -8.75 0.47
N HIS A 200 -4.57 -9.88 -0.19
CA HIS A 200 -4.06 -9.89 -1.56
C HIS A 200 -5.10 -9.37 -2.56
N ASN A 201 -6.34 -9.86 -2.47
CA ASN A 201 -7.42 -9.44 -3.36
C ASN A 201 -7.72 -7.94 -3.22
N ILE A 202 -7.71 -7.42 -1.99
CA ILE A 202 -7.90 -5.99 -1.70
C ILE A 202 -6.71 -5.17 -2.22
N ALA A 203 -5.47 -5.62 -1.97
CA ALA A 203 -4.27 -4.94 -2.48
C ALA A 203 -4.28 -4.84 -4.01
N TRP A 204 -4.71 -5.91 -4.69
CA TRP A 204 -4.84 -5.94 -6.15
C TRP A 204 -5.84 -4.91 -6.66
N LYS A 205 -7.05 -4.91 -6.10
CA LYS A 205 -8.09 -3.93 -6.45
C LYS A 205 -7.64 -2.49 -6.15
N THR A 206 -6.96 -2.28 -5.02
CA THR A 206 -6.40 -0.96 -4.66
C THR A 206 -5.35 -0.50 -5.67
N ARG A 207 -4.39 -1.35 -6.06
CA ARG A 207 -3.38 -1.06 -7.07
C ARG A 207 -3.99 -0.72 -8.43
N ASN A 208 -5.00 -1.48 -8.86
CA ASN A 208 -5.74 -1.23 -10.10
C ASN A 208 -6.48 0.12 -10.06
N THR A 209 -7.20 0.43 -8.97
CA THR A 209 -7.87 1.73 -8.79
C THR A 209 -6.90 2.91 -8.83
N LEU A 210 -5.67 2.72 -8.34
CA LEU A 210 -4.61 3.73 -8.37
C LEU A 210 -3.93 3.85 -9.75
N ASN A 211 -4.29 3.01 -10.72
CA ASN A 211 -3.67 2.98 -12.06
C ASN A 211 -2.15 2.76 -12.02
N LEU A 212 -1.69 1.90 -11.09
CA LEU A 212 -0.28 1.58 -10.87
C LEU A 212 -0.01 0.08 -11.05
N ASP A 213 -0.73 -0.54 -11.96
CA ASP A 213 -0.69 -1.97 -12.28
C ASP A 213 -0.15 -2.29 -13.69
N HIS A 214 0.73 -1.45 -14.23
CA HIS A 214 1.46 -1.73 -15.50
C HIS A 214 2.56 -2.78 -15.29
N VAL A 215 2.17 -3.96 -14.82
CA VAL A 215 3.09 -5.01 -14.38
C VAL A 215 3.80 -5.67 -15.56
N PRO A 216 5.13 -5.75 -15.57
CA PRO A 216 5.88 -6.24 -16.74
C PRO A 216 5.80 -7.75 -16.92
N GLY A 217 5.78 -8.51 -15.82
CA GLY A 217 5.78 -9.97 -15.77
C GLY A 217 5.92 -10.47 -14.34
N GLY A 218 5.70 -11.76 -14.11
CA GLY A 218 5.75 -12.38 -12.79
C GLY A 218 5.74 -13.90 -12.90
N VAL A 219 5.43 -14.57 -11.78
CA VAL A 219 5.56 -16.04 -11.61
C VAL A 219 4.23 -16.78 -11.53
N SER A 220 3.09 -16.08 -11.60
CA SER A 220 1.77 -16.71 -11.44
C SER A 220 1.44 -17.75 -12.53
N GLY A 221 2.01 -17.57 -13.73
CA GLY A 221 1.66 -18.34 -14.91
C GLY A 221 0.46 -17.76 -15.67
N ASP A 222 -0.15 -16.69 -15.18
CA ASP A 222 -1.19 -15.91 -15.87
C ASP A 222 -0.57 -14.60 -16.38
N ALA A 223 -0.44 -14.47 -17.69
CA ALA A 223 0.12 -13.28 -18.32
C ALA A 223 -0.72 -12.02 -18.10
N GLN A 224 -2.01 -12.16 -17.81
CA GLN A 224 -2.90 -11.05 -17.50
C GLN A 224 -2.84 -10.63 -16.03
N ARG A 225 -2.31 -11.51 -15.14
CA ARG A 225 -2.14 -11.27 -13.71
C ARG A 225 -0.79 -11.80 -13.23
N PRO A 226 0.33 -11.21 -13.72
CA PRO A 226 1.65 -11.84 -13.63
C PRO A 226 2.14 -12.13 -12.22
N ASP A 227 1.87 -11.24 -11.26
CA ASP A 227 2.26 -11.35 -9.84
C ASP A 227 1.09 -11.74 -8.91
N ASN A 228 0.04 -12.38 -9.48
CA ASN A 228 -1.08 -12.87 -8.69
C ASN A 228 -0.64 -13.97 -7.70
N ILE A 229 -1.44 -14.15 -6.67
CA ILE A 229 -1.29 -15.26 -5.71
C ILE A 229 -1.43 -16.60 -6.44
N VAL A 230 -0.59 -17.57 -6.10
CA VAL A 230 -0.56 -18.90 -6.72
C VAL A 230 -1.05 -19.93 -5.72
N TYR A 231 -2.06 -20.71 -6.09
CA TYR A 231 -2.64 -21.77 -5.27
C TYR A 231 -2.28 -23.13 -5.85
N ASP A 232 -1.01 -23.54 -5.69
CA ASP A 232 -0.50 -24.81 -6.21
C ASP A 232 0.14 -25.70 -5.13
N ILE A 233 -0.13 -25.38 -3.86
CA ILE A 233 0.35 -26.18 -2.73
C ILE A 233 -0.49 -27.44 -2.61
N THR A 234 0.16 -28.60 -2.68
CA THR A 234 -0.47 -29.92 -2.46
C THR A 234 -0.07 -30.47 -1.10
N PRO A 235 -1.04 -30.93 -0.29
CA PRO A 235 -0.73 -31.59 0.98
C PRO A 235 0.21 -32.78 0.78
N GLN A 236 1.23 -32.88 1.66
CA GLN A 236 2.11 -34.03 1.72
C GLN A 236 2.18 -34.55 3.16
N SER A 237 2.27 -35.88 3.32
CA SER A 237 2.39 -36.49 4.64
C SER A 237 3.61 -35.96 5.39
N GLY A 238 3.39 -35.46 6.61
CA GLY A 238 4.47 -34.93 7.47
C GLY A 238 4.96 -33.52 7.11
N GLN A 239 4.37 -32.87 6.10
CA GLN A 239 4.71 -31.50 5.71
C GLN A 239 3.47 -30.60 5.77
N MET A 240 3.54 -29.55 6.56
CA MET A 240 2.52 -28.51 6.66
C MET A 240 3.11 -27.17 6.21
N PRO A 241 2.47 -26.44 5.30
CA PRO A 241 1.14 -26.67 4.67
C PRO A 241 1.18 -27.64 3.47
N GLY A 242 2.31 -28.18 3.06
CA GLY A 242 2.51 -29.00 1.85
C GLY A 242 3.56 -28.39 0.94
N VAL A 243 3.64 -28.86 -0.29
CA VAL A 243 4.67 -28.44 -1.26
C VAL A 243 4.02 -27.74 -2.45
N SER A 244 4.56 -26.58 -2.80
CA SER A 244 4.19 -25.86 -4.02
C SER A 244 4.84 -26.52 -5.24
N ALA A 245 4.03 -26.79 -6.27
CA ALA A 245 4.49 -27.41 -7.51
C ALA A 245 5.53 -26.54 -8.26
N LYS A 246 5.42 -25.22 -8.16
CA LYS A 246 6.28 -24.25 -8.84
C LYS A 246 7.21 -23.48 -7.89
N GLY A 247 7.10 -23.69 -6.59
CA GLY A 247 7.89 -22.99 -5.57
C GLY A 247 7.39 -21.57 -5.21
N TRP A 248 6.28 -21.10 -5.81
CA TRP A 248 5.72 -19.77 -5.64
C TRP A 248 4.36 -19.78 -4.93
N GLY A 249 3.94 -20.93 -4.42
CA GLY A 249 2.61 -21.17 -3.90
C GLY A 249 2.35 -20.53 -2.54
N HIS A 250 1.09 -20.19 -2.34
CA HIS A 250 0.52 -19.71 -1.08
C HIS A 250 -0.65 -20.63 -0.70
N PRO A 251 -0.91 -20.91 0.59
CA PRO A 251 -2.06 -21.66 1.02
C PRO A 251 -3.38 -21.00 0.63
N GLU A 252 -4.39 -21.81 0.31
CA GLU A 252 -5.75 -21.32 0.17
C GLU A 252 -6.32 -20.94 1.55
N CYS A 253 -6.92 -19.73 1.66
CA CYS A 253 -7.58 -19.29 2.89
C CYS A 253 -9.06 -19.69 2.87
N SER A 254 -9.70 -19.57 1.71
CA SER A 254 -11.09 -19.95 1.48
C SER A 254 -11.35 -20.18 -0.01
N ALA A 255 -12.37 -20.98 -0.32
CA ALA A 255 -12.80 -21.17 -1.71
C ALA A 255 -13.25 -19.85 -2.38
N ALA A 256 -13.87 -18.94 -1.60
CA ALA A 256 -14.29 -17.63 -2.09
C ALA A 256 -13.08 -16.77 -2.48
N ALA A 257 -12.06 -16.65 -1.61
CA ALA A 257 -10.86 -15.91 -1.93
C ALA A 257 -10.14 -16.43 -3.18
N THR A 258 -10.05 -17.76 -3.31
CA THR A 258 -9.45 -18.43 -4.47
C THR A 258 -10.21 -18.13 -5.76
N ALA A 259 -11.56 -18.14 -5.71
CA ALA A 259 -12.39 -17.82 -6.87
C ALA A 259 -12.22 -16.36 -7.29
N ILE A 260 -12.19 -15.43 -6.33
CA ILE A 260 -12.00 -13.99 -6.57
C ILE A 260 -10.62 -13.72 -7.20
N ALA A 261 -9.56 -14.35 -6.69
CA ALA A 261 -8.21 -14.17 -7.22
C ALA A 261 -8.09 -14.48 -8.72
N LYS A 262 -8.89 -15.44 -9.22
CA LYS A 262 -8.93 -15.79 -10.64
C LYS A 262 -9.64 -14.76 -11.53
N THR A 263 -10.45 -13.89 -10.94
CA THR A 263 -11.28 -12.90 -11.65
C THR A 263 -10.88 -11.45 -11.34
N LEU A 264 -9.78 -11.25 -10.64
CA LEU A 264 -9.22 -9.91 -10.40
C LEU A 264 -9.01 -9.15 -11.72
N PRO A 265 -9.06 -7.81 -11.74
CA PRO A 265 -8.79 -7.02 -12.93
C PRO A 265 -7.50 -7.45 -13.63
N ILE A 266 -7.50 -7.47 -14.95
CA ILE A 266 -6.25 -7.68 -15.72
C ILE A 266 -5.35 -6.46 -15.57
N VAL A 267 -4.03 -6.69 -15.53
CA VAL A 267 -3.06 -5.61 -15.46
C VAL A 267 -3.05 -4.77 -16.75
N GLN A 268 -2.69 -3.51 -16.62
CA GLN A 268 -2.60 -2.61 -17.76
C GLN A 268 -1.38 -2.90 -18.62
N PRO A 269 -1.45 -2.64 -19.93
CA PRO A 269 -0.38 -2.88 -20.88
C PRO A 269 0.88 -2.05 -20.66
#